data_d5dda8604f1589a766db39acfcda5767
#
_entry.id   d5dda8604f1589a766db39acfcda5767
#
_cell.length_a   1.000
_cell.length_b   1.000
_cell.length_c   1.000
_cell.angle_alpha   90.00
_cell.angle_beta   90.00
_cell.angle_gamma   90.00
#
_symmetry.space_group_name_H-M   'P 1'
#
loop_
_entity.id
_entity.type
_entity.pdbx_description
1 polymer ?
#
loop_
_entity_poly.entity_id
_entity_poly.type
_entity_poly.pdbx_seq_one_letter_code
_entity_poly.pdbx_strand_id
1 'polypeptide(L)' 'TTLEEDVPHEGEEFGYVISGRVWLHIGQAAYCVKKGEVFYFTSDKPHRLENRTNEKAVVLWVASPPTF' A
#
# COMPACT_ATOMS: atom_id res chain seq x y z
N THR A 1 -4.23 -8.62 7.37
CA THR A 1 -4.15 -7.49 8.31
C THR A 1 -4.31 -6.18 7.59
N THR A 2 -5.17 -5.35 8.09
CA THR A 2 -5.38 -4.03 7.52
C THR A 2 -4.56 -3.03 8.32
N LEU A 3 -3.75 -2.25 7.61
CA LEU A 3 -3.05 -1.16 8.25
C LEU A 3 -4.02 -0.02 8.48
N GLU A 4 -3.76 0.74 9.50
CA GLU A 4 -4.60 1.88 9.81
C GLU A 4 -4.55 2.86 8.65
N GLU A 5 -5.72 3.38 8.27
CA GLU A 5 -5.80 4.33 7.20
C GLU A 5 -5.22 5.66 7.63
N ASP A 6 -4.32 6.19 6.83
CA ASP A 6 -3.71 7.48 7.11
C ASP A 6 -4.54 8.62 6.57
N VAL A 7 -4.38 9.77 7.21
CA VAL A 7 -4.92 10.99 6.63
C VAL A 7 -4.10 11.35 5.39
N PRO A 8 -4.70 11.99 4.40
CA PRO A 8 -3.96 12.42 3.21
C PRO A 8 -2.82 13.37 3.58
N HIS A 9 -1.70 13.21 2.90
CA HIS A 9 -0.55 14.09 3.07
C HIS A 9 0.15 14.21 1.71
N GLU A 10 0.95 15.24 1.55
CA GLU A 10 1.71 15.41 0.33
C GLU A 10 2.89 14.47 0.32
N GLY A 11 3.20 13.93 -0.86
CA GLY A 11 4.32 13.05 -1.02
C GLY A 11 4.06 11.96 -2.03
N GLU A 12 5.00 11.03 -2.09
CA GLU A 12 4.96 9.90 -2.99
C GLU A 12 5.20 8.63 -2.22
N GLU A 13 4.58 7.54 -2.67
CA GLU A 13 4.75 6.25 -2.04
C GLU A 13 4.99 5.18 -3.10
N PHE A 14 5.88 4.27 -2.78
CA PHE A 14 6.27 3.18 -3.65
C PHE A 14 6.31 1.91 -2.83
N GLY A 15 5.85 0.81 -3.43
CA GLY A 15 5.90 -0.47 -2.76
C GLY A 15 6.25 -1.59 -3.72
N TYR A 16 6.84 -2.65 -3.15
CA TYR A 16 7.17 -3.87 -3.87
C TYR A 16 6.70 -5.04 -3.03
N VAL A 17 5.87 -5.90 -3.63
CA VAL A 17 5.34 -7.07 -2.91
C VAL A 17 6.37 -8.19 -3.00
N ILE A 18 7.01 -8.48 -1.88
CA ILE A 18 8.04 -9.51 -1.80
C ILE A 18 7.41 -10.90 -1.78
N SER A 19 6.30 -11.07 -1.06
CA SER A 19 5.59 -12.34 -1.04
C SER A 19 4.12 -12.10 -0.74
N GLY A 20 3.27 -13.06 -1.16
CA GLY A 20 1.84 -12.97 -0.94
C GLY A 20 1.17 -12.01 -1.91
N ARG A 21 0.04 -11.48 -1.51
CA ARG A 21 -0.67 -10.47 -2.28
C ARG A 21 -1.43 -9.55 -1.32
N VAL A 22 -1.61 -8.32 -1.76
CA VAL A 22 -2.31 -7.31 -0.96
C VAL A 22 -3.25 -6.54 -1.85
N TRP A 23 -4.22 -5.88 -1.22
CA TRP A 23 -5.11 -4.94 -1.91
C TRP A 23 -4.77 -3.54 -1.43
N LEU A 24 -4.38 -2.71 -2.39
CA LEU A 24 -4.07 -1.31 -2.12
C LEU A 24 -5.31 -0.48 -2.37
N HIS A 25 -5.78 0.18 -1.34
CA HIS A 25 -6.92 1.08 -1.44
C HIS A 25 -6.43 2.51 -1.54
N ILE A 26 -6.88 3.22 -2.56
CA ILE A 26 -6.55 4.63 -2.77
C ILE A 26 -7.85 5.34 -3.10
N GLY A 27 -8.30 6.22 -2.19
CA GLY A 27 -9.59 6.87 -2.36
C GLY A 27 -10.69 5.82 -2.49
N GLN A 28 -11.41 5.85 -3.60
CA GLN A 28 -12.50 4.91 -3.86
C GLN A 28 -12.06 3.66 -4.62
N ALA A 29 -10.80 3.59 -5.02
CA ALA A 29 -10.31 2.49 -5.83
C ALA A 29 -9.57 1.45 -5.00
N ALA A 30 -9.55 0.20 -5.49
CA ALA A 30 -8.81 -0.88 -4.87
C ALA A 30 -8.09 -1.67 -5.95
N TYR A 31 -6.82 -1.98 -5.70
CA TYR A 31 -5.97 -2.68 -6.64
C TYR A 31 -5.33 -3.88 -5.98
N CYS A 32 -5.37 -5.03 -6.64
CA CYS A 32 -4.68 -6.22 -6.16
C CYS A 32 -3.24 -6.20 -6.67
N VAL A 33 -2.29 -6.26 -5.75
CA VAL A 33 -0.86 -6.28 -6.09
C VAL A 33 -0.27 -7.59 -5.57
N LYS A 34 0.34 -8.34 -6.47
CA LYS A 34 0.84 -9.68 -6.19
C LYS A 34 2.35 -9.70 -6.08
N LYS A 35 2.87 -10.82 -5.59
CA LYS A 35 4.31 -11.06 -5.48
C LYS A 35 5.03 -10.65 -6.77
N GLY A 36 6.09 -9.87 -6.63
CA GLY A 36 6.90 -9.40 -7.74
C GLY A 36 6.40 -8.15 -8.40
N GLU A 37 5.22 -7.68 -8.03
CA GLU A 37 4.66 -6.46 -8.60
C GLU A 37 4.96 -5.26 -7.70
N VAL A 38 4.93 -4.09 -8.30
CA VAL A 38 5.19 -2.83 -7.61
C VAL A 38 3.96 -1.96 -7.69
N PHE A 39 3.88 -1.01 -6.76
CA PHE A 39 2.89 0.05 -6.85
C PHE A 39 3.55 1.39 -6.56
N TYR A 40 2.94 2.44 -7.11
CA TYR A 40 3.38 3.80 -6.90
C TYR A 40 2.16 4.71 -6.94
N PHE A 41 2.11 5.64 -6.02
CA PHE A 41 1.03 6.63 -6.02
C PHE A 41 1.46 7.88 -5.27
N THR A 42 0.75 8.98 -5.53
CA THR A 42 0.94 10.21 -4.78
C THR A 42 0.00 10.19 -3.58
N SER A 43 0.49 10.70 -2.45
CA SER A 43 -0.20 10.56 -1.17
C SER A 43 -1.19 11.69 -0.91
N ASP A 44 -1.99 12.05 -1.91
CA ASP A 44 -2.95 13.12 -1.78
C ASP A 44 -4.37 12.60 -1.47
N LYS A 45 -4.52 11.30 -1.30
CA LYS A 45 -5.80 10.67 -0.99
C LYS A 45 -5.65 9.68 0.15
N PRO A 46 -6.72 9.41 0.89
CA PRO A 46 -6.68 8.34 1.90
C PRO A 46 -6.29 7.03 1.24
N HIS A 47 -5.42 6.29 1.90
CA HIS A 47 -4.92 5.03 1.36
C HIS A 47 -4.67 4.04 2.48
N ARG A 48 -4.76 2.76 2.16
CA ARG A 48 -4.45 1.69 3.10
C ARG A 48 -4.12 0.42 2.35
N LEU A 49 -3.42 -0.48 3.02
CA LEU A 49 -3.09 -1.79 2.50
C LEU A 49 -3.90 -2.84 3.26
N GLU A 50 -4.41 -3.82 2.55
CA GLU A 50 -5.22 -4.86 3.15
C GLU A 50 -4.77 -6.23 2.65
N ASN A 51 -4.66 -7.20 3.57
CA ASN A 51 -4.43 -8.59 3.21
C ASN A 51 -5.74 -9.35 3.41
N ARG A 52 -6.35 -9.80 2.30
CA ARG A 52 -7.60 -10.55 2.31
C ARG A 52 -7.38 -12.05 2.32
N THR A 53 -6.13 -12.50 2.37
CA THR A 53 -5.80 -13.92 2.32
C THR A 53 -5.50 -14.45 3.71
N ASN A 54 -5.39 -15.77 3.83
CA ASN A 54 -4.96 -16.41 5.06
C ASN A 54 -3.44 -16.54 5.12
N GLU A 55 -2.75 -16.05 4.10
CA GLU A 55 -1.30 -16.16 4.02
C GLU A 55 -0.63 -14.84 4.34
N LYS A 56 0.57 -14.92 4.88
CA LYS A 56 1.36 -13.75 5.19
C LYS A 56 1.77 -13.04 3.91
N ALA A 57 1.68 -11.73 3.91
CA ALA A 57 2.19 -10.90 2.82
C ALA A 57 3.33 -10.05 3.36
N VAL A 58 4.36 -9.89 2.55
CA VAL A 58 5.51 -9.05 2.89
C VAL A 58 5.68 -7.99 1.81
N VAL A 59 5.71 -6.74 2.23
CA VAL A 59 5.78 -5.60 1.32
C VAL A 59 6.90 -4.68 1.75
N LEU A 60 7.74 -4.32 0.80
CA LEU A 60 8.70 -3.24 0.99
C LEU A 60 7.99 -1.93 0.63
N TRP A 61 7.92 -1.02 1.57
CA TRP A 61 7.17 0.22 1.38
C TRP A 61 8.08 1.42 1.65
N VAL A 62 8.12 2.33 0.69
CA VAL A 62 8.94 3.54 0.78
C VAL A 62 8.04 4.75 0.61
N ALA A 63 8.15 5.69 1.52
CA ALA A 63 7.40 6.94 1.45
C ALA A 63 8.37 8.12 1.42
N SER A 64 8.05 9.13 0.65
CA SER A 64 8.86 10.34 0.54
C SER A 64 7.93 11.54 0.39
N PRO A 65 8.03 12.54 1.26
CA PRO A 65 8.88 12.59 2.45
C PRO A 65 8.41 11.61 3.52
N PRO A 66 9.28 11.29 4.50
CA PRO A 66 8.90 10.36 5.56
C PRO A 66 7.67 10.84 6.32
N THR A 67 6.84 9.86 6.72
CA THR A 67 5.63 10.13 7.52
C THR A 67 5.86 9.60 8.92
N PHE A 68 6.29 10.47 9.78
CA PHE A 68 6.53 10.10 11.16
C PHE A 68 5.36 10.54 12.03
#